data_ec018dac0993e1683f0497703ed7c446
#
_entry.id   ec018dac0993e1683f0497703ed7c446
#
_cell.length_a   1.000
_cell.length_b   1.000
_cell.length_c   1.000
_cell.angle_alpha   90.00
_cell.angle_beta   90.00
_cell.angle_gamma   90.00
#
_symmetry.space_group_name_H-M   'P 1'
#
loop_
_entity.id
_entity.type
_entity.pdbx_description
1 polymer ?
#
loop_
_entity_poly.entity_id
_entity_poly.type
_entity_poly.pdbx_seq_one_letter_code
_entity_poly.pdbx_strand_id
1 'polypeptide(L)'
;ESTILSRLRTVFTIVAALTGMLIITNTFAISMVQRRRELALMRAIGNTRSELVRSVLTEALALGVAATALGLVLGRFVVILIQQLFDRAGVEAFNGPVVITAGTLVTTVFIGVVITLLSALRAAVAGSRVPPAAALRDAAVEESSDPWWRRGVAPVFVVIGVAATSAGIASQRDQLMLTGTVLAVIGTYLAGPLLASLAARSARPVLAVVAGSTGRIAARNAARSPRRVSSAAAGLMIGIAVVSFFSILGGTVKTLQVGPTTALRADHVVTPLGAPAGKVPGDLTPELAAVPGVEDLAAVYITGGLLVDPSQATTTTPAAIPVGMIEAGDLDELYDIEATGADAADLEPGQMMVASSELAAHPVGSKLAIRSVAGVAQGTVVGSFATPLPGFASPKVLLDQQTYSAVFSDPGTAVVFLATDGQQSTLDAVAQAANGSGRFQTAEQYASASSSPVDTILNLIYALLAIAVVIALVGLANTMALSVRERTAEIGVARAIGTTRAQVVSSVPLDASITAVLGVALGAAMGIGVASPPATVLDTAAITSPVI
;
A
#
# COMPACT_ATOMS: atom_id res chain seq x y z
N GLU A 1 -4.60 -8.87 17.87
CA GLU A 1 -4.20 -8.13 16.64
C GLU A 1 -4.95 -8.73 15.46
N SER A 2 -5.67 -7.90 14.73
CA SER A 2 -6.42 -8.39 13.57
C SER A 2 -5.45 -9.00 12.55
N THR A 3 -5.81 -10.12 11.99
CA THR A 3 -5.02 -10.88 11.01
C THR A 3 -4.65 -10.00 9.79
N ILE A 4 -5.50 -9.02 9.48
CA ILE A 4 -5.32 -8.06 8.39
C ILE A 4 -4.15 -7.11 8.67
N LEU A 5 -4.07 -6.50 9.86
CA LEU A 5 -2.98 -5.59 10.23
C LEU A 5 -1.62 -6.30 10.24
N SER A 6 -1.57 -7.55 10.70
CA SER A 6 -0.33 -8.33 10.67
C SER A 6 0.11 -8.69 9.25
N ARG A 7 -0.83 -8.98 8.35
CA ARG A 7 -0.57 -9.23 6.92
C ARG A 7 -0.09 -7.97 6.20
N LEU A 8 -0.76 -6.83 6.39
CA LEU A 8 -0.34 -5.55 5.84
C LEU A 8 1.07 -5.18 6.31
N ARG A 9 1.37 -5.29 7.61
CA ARG A 9 2.70 -5.07 8.17
C ARG A 9 3.77 -5.93 7.48
N THR A 10 3.48 -7.21 7.26
CA THR A 10 4.40 -8.16 6.62
C THR A 10 4.66 -7.77 5.16
N VAL A 11 3.62 -7.47 4.39
CA VAL A 11 3.74 -7.01 2.99
C VAL A 11 4.57 -5.73 2.92
N PHE A 12 4.29 -4.75 3.77
CA PHE A 12 5.05 -3.50 3.87
C PHE A 12 6.54 -3.74 4.16
N THR A 13 6.83 -4.60 5.13
CA THR A 13 8.22 -4.93 5.50
C THR A 13 8.95 -5.59 4.33
N ILE A 14 8.32 -6.52 3.62
CA ILE A 14 8.91 -7.20 2.45
C ILE A 14 9.18 -6.20 1.31
N VAL A 15 8.21 -5.34 0.98
CA VAL A 15 8.35 -4.33 -0.07
C VAL A 15 9.47 -3.35 0.27
N ALA A 16 9.52 -2.84 1.50
CA ALA A 16 10.57 -1.94 1.97
C ALA A 16 11.96 -2.62 1.94
N ALA A 17 12.04 -3.87 2.39
CA ALA A 17 13.28 -4.66 2.38
C ALA A 17 13.80 -4.90 0.96
N LEU A 18 12.94 -5.31 0.03
CA LEU A 18 13.29 -5.51 -1.38
C LEU A 18 13.74 -4.21 -2.04
N THR A 19 13.02 -3.12 -1.79
CA THR A 19 13.36 -1.78 -2.30
C THR A 19 14.72 -1.34 -1.80
N GLY A 20 14.96 -1.42 -0.49
CA GLY A 20 16.24 -1.11 0.13
C GLY A 20 17.36 -1.97 -0.43
N MET A 21 17.17 -3.28 -0.53
CA MET A 21 18.15 -4.22 -1.08
C MET A 21 18.55 -3.85 -2.52
N LEU A 22 17.61 -3.47 -3.36
CA LEU A 22 17.88 -3.11 -4.75
C LEU A 22 18.64 -1.78 -4.87
N ILE A 23 18.25 -0.77 -4.09
CA ILE A 23 18.95 0.53 -4.06
C ILE A 23 20.39 0.34 -3.56
N ILE A 24 20.57 -0.38 -2.46
CA ILE A 24 21.90 -0.66 -1.88
C ILE A 24 22.75 -1.45 -2.87
N THR A 25 22.20 -2.51 -3.49
CA THR A 25 22.92 -3.30 -4.50
C THR A 25 23.40 -2.45 -5.67
N ASN A 26 22.54 -1.56 -6.17
CA ASN A 26 22.89 -0.65 -7.27
C ASN A 26 23.99 0.33 -6.85
N THR A 27 23.89 0.91 -5.65
CA THR A 27 24.87 1.86 -5.11
C THR A 27 26.23 1.21 -4.94
N PHE A 28 26.30 -0.01 -4.34
CA PHE A 28 27.55 -0.74 -4.21
C PHE A 28 28.12 -1.18 -5.57
N ALA A 29 27.27 -1.56 -6.53
CA ALA A 29 27.73 -1.88 -7.88
C ALA A 29 28.43 -0.68 -8.55
N ILE A 30 27.84 0.52 -8.43
CA ILE A 30 28.43 1.77 -8.93
C ILE A 30 29.75 2.07 -8.21
N SER A 31 29.78 1.99 -6.88
CA SER A 31 30.99 2.20 -6.08
C SER A 31 32.12 1.26 -6.46
N MET A 32 31.82 -0.03 -6.70
CA MET A 32 32.80 -1.01 -7.15
C MET A 32 33.39 -0.69 -8.54
N VAL A 33 32.57 -0.19 -9.45
CA VAL A 33 33.04 0.27 -10.77
C VAL A 33 33.99 1.47 -10.61
N GLN A 34 33.66 2.42 -9.77
CA GLN A 34 34.51 3.61 -9.50
C GLN A 34 35.86 3.25 -8.90
N ARG A 35 35.90 2.27 -7.99
CA ARG A 35 37.12 1.79 -7.28
C ARG A 35 37.88 0.69 -8.02
N ARG A 36 37.49 0.37 -9.25
CA ARG A 36 38.02 -0.78 -10.01
C ARG A 36 39.55 -0.76 -10.15
N ARG A 37 40.10 0.44 -10.42
CA ARG A 37 41.57 0.64 -10.55
C ARG A 37 42.29 0.46 -9.23
N GLU A 38 41.75 0.96 -8.13
CA GLU A 38 42.31 0.78 -6.77
C GLU A 38 42.33 -0.71 -6.38
N LEU A 39 41.22 -1.41 -6.59
CA LEU A 39 41.10 -2.84 -6.30
C LEU A 39 42.06 -3.67 -7.16
N ALA A 40 42.28 -3.30 -8.42
CA ALA A 40 43.23 -3.94 -9.30
C ALA A 40 44.68 -3.71 -8.85
N LEU A 41 45.03 -2.51 -8.39
CA LEU A 41 46.34 -2.19 -7.81
C LEU A 41 46.61 -2.99 -6.54
N MET A 42 45.63 -3.07 -5.63
CA MET A 42 45.75 -3.87 -4.41
C MET A 42 46.02 -5.36 -4.74
N ARG A 43 45.41 -5.90 -5.80
CA ARG A 43 45.67 -7.23 -6.27
C ARG A 43 47.08 -7.39 -6.89
N ALA A 44 47.54 -6.36 -7.59
CA ALA A 44 48.88 -6.38 -8.20
C ALA A 44 50.01 -6.41 -7.14
N ILE A 45 49.78 -5.82 -5.96
CA ILE A 45 50.70 -5.84 -4.83
C ILE A 45 50.54 -7.07 -3.91
N GLY A 46 49.67 -8.03 -4.28
CA GLY A 46 49.57 -9.34 -3.62
C GLY A 46 48.32 -9.64 -2.80
N ASN A 47 47.34 -8.71 -2.71
CA ASN A 47 46.12 -8.97 -1.97
C ASN A 47 45.28 -10.08 -2.62
N THR A 48 44.76 -10.99 -1.80
CA THR A 48 43.90 -12.09 -2.23
C THR A 48 42.47 -11.59 -2.52
N ARG A 49 41.69 -12.35 -3.29
CA ARG A 49 40.28 -12.04 -3.55
C ARG A 49 39.45 -11.98 -2.27
N SER A 50 39.74 -12.87 -1.31
CA SER A 50 39.03 -12.93 -0.04
C SER A 50 39.29 -11.70 0.83
N GLU A 51 40.49 -11.17 0.82
CA GLU A 51 40.81 -9.93 1.54
C GLU A 51 40.06 -8.72 0.97
N LEU A 52 39.99 -8.61 -0.35
CA LEU A 52 39.22 -7.55 -0.99
C LEU A 52 37.72 -7.64 -0.68
N VAL A 53 37.15 -8.86 -0.74
CA VAL A 53 35.75 -9.07 -0.38
C VAL A 53 35.49 -8.72 1.08
N ARG A 54 36.38 -9.16 2.00
CA ARG A 54 36.28 -8.82 3.42
C ARG A 54 36.37 -7.32 3.66
N SER A 55 37.30 -6.62 3.00
CA SER A 55 37.40 -5.15 3.10
C SER A 55 36.12 -4.46 2.69
N VAL A 56 35.49 -4.84 1.57
CA VAL A 56 34.22 -4.26 1.14
C VAL A 56 33.08 -4.63 2.09
N LEU A 57 33.06 -5.86 2.62
CA LEU A 57 32.02 -6.26 3.57
C LEU A 57 32.17 -5.58 4.93
N THR A 58 33.39 -5.29 5.40
CA THR A 58 33.57 -4.50 6.63
C THR A 58 33.10 -3.04 6.46
N GLU A 59 33.36 -2.44 5.29
CA GLU A 59 32.82 -1.13 4.95
C GLU A 59 31.28 -1.17 4.90
N ALA A 60 30.70 -2.20 4.24
CA ALA A 60 29.25 -2.40 4.17
C ALA A 60 28.63 -2.63 5.56
N LEU A 61 29.31 -3.36 6.44
CA LEU A 61 28.87 -3.58 7.81
C LEU A 61 28.81 -2.26 8.60
N ALA A 62 29.89 -1.47 8.53
CA ALA A 62 29.95 -0.18 9.21
C ALA A 62 28.84 0.77 8.72
N LEU A 63 28.65 0.86 7.39
CA LEU A 63 27.57 1.65 6.79
C LEU A 63 26.18 1.09 7.15
N GLY A 64 26.02 -0.23 7.14
CA GLY A 64 24.75 -0.89 7.49
C GLY A 64 24.35 -0.62 8.95
N VAL A 65 25.29 -0.71 9.89
CA VAL A 65 25.03 -0.39 11.29
C VAL A 65 24.69 1.09 11.47
N ALA A 66 25.50 1.99 10.89
CA ALA A 66 25.25 3.44 10.98
C ALA A 66 23.91 3.83 10.34
N ALA A 67 23.60 3.31 9.15
CA ALA A 67 22.34 3.56 8.46
C ALA A 67 21.14 3.02 9.24
N THR A 68 21.27 1.82 9.84
CA THR A 68 20.19 1.24 10.65
C THR A 68 19.96 2.05 11.92
N ALA A 69 21.03 2.51 12.59
CA ALA A 69 20.90 3.38 13.76
C ALA A 69 20.21 4.71 13.41
N LEU A 70 20.62 5.35 12.32
CA LEU A 70 19.94 6.56 11.81
C LEU A 70 18.49 6.27 11.42
N GLY A 71 18.22 5.12 10.78
CA GLY A 71 16.87 4.69 10.41
C GLY A 71 15.96 4.49 11.61
N LEU A 72 16.47 3.94 12.71
CA LEU A 72 15.73 3.80 13.97
C LEU A 72 15.38 5.16 14.58
N VAL A 73 16.33 6.10 14.60
CA VAL A 73 16.10 7.47 15.10
C VAL A 73 15.07 8.20 14.24
N LEU A 74 15.24 8.16 12.92
CA LEU A 74 14.30 8.79 11.98
C LEU A 74 12.91 8.12 12.04
N GLY A 75 12.86 6.79 12.13
CA GLY A 75 11.61 6.05 12.27
C GLY A 75 10.86 6.44 13.55
N ARG A 76 11.57 6.57 14.67
CA ARG A 76 10.99 7.08 15.93
C ARG A 76 10.44 8.49 15.77
N PHE A 77 11.19 9.37 15.12
CA PHE A 77 10.76 10.74 14.87
C PHE A 77 9.49 10.79 14.00
N VAL A 78 9.44 9.99 12.94
CA VAL A 78 8.27 9.89 12.05
C VAL A 78 7.04 9.39 12.83
N VAL A 79 7.18 8.39 13.70
CA VAL A 79 6.07 7.90 14.52
C VAL A 79 5.55 8.99 15.47
N ILE A 80 6.45 9.75 16.13
CA ILE A 80 6.05 10.87 16.99
C ILE A 80 5.32 11.94 16.18
N LEU A 81 5.81 12.25 14.98
CA LEU A 81 5.16 13.21 14.08
C LEU A 81 3.75 12.76 13.68
N ILE A 82 3.60 11.47 13.35
CA ILE A 82 2.30 10.86 13.03
C ILE A 82 1.36 11.01 14.23
N GLN A 83 1.79 10.61 15.44
CA GLN A 83 0.97 10.75 16.65
C GLN A 83 0.51 12.20 16.87
N GLN A 84 1.42 13.18 16.77
CA GLN A 84 1.07 14.59 16.92
C GLN A 84 0.07 15.10 15.86
N LEU A 85 0.16 14.59 14.63
CA LEU A 85 -0.80 14.93 13.58
C LEU A 85 -2.19 14.34 13.87
N PHE A 86 -2.25 13.10 14.36
CA PHE A 86 -3.50 12.45 14.77
C PHE A 86 -4.13 13.13 15.98
N ASP A 87 -3.32 13.48 16.99
CA ASP A 87 -3.79 14.22 18.17
C ASP A 87 -4.43 15.56 17.77
N ARG A 88 -3.79 16.30 16.82
CA ARG A 88 -4.35 17.56 16.29
C ARG A 88 -5.60 17.36 15.46
N ALA A 89 -5.75 16.22 14.82
CA ALA A 89 -6.95 15.86 14.05
C ALA A 89 -8.09 15.33 14.95
N GLY A 90 -7.88 15.22 16.28
CA GLY A 90 -8.87 14.69 17.23
C GLY A 90 -9.05 13.18 17.12
N VAL A 91 -8.12 12.45 16.55
CA VAL A 91 -8.17 10.99 16.40
C VAL A 91 -7.34 10.33 17.50
N GLU A 92 -7.99 9.88 18.55
CA GLU A 92 -7.33 9.26 19.72
C GLU A 92 -6.81 7.83 19.48
N ALA A 93 -7.03 7.26 18.29
CA ALA A 93 -6.72 5.86 17.96
C ALA A 93 -5.24 5.47 18.11
N PHE A 94 -4.31 6.43 18.21
CA PHE A 94 -2.87 6.21 18.26
C PHE A 94 -2.20 6.76 19.53
N ASN A 95 -2.95 7.10 20.57
CA ASN A 95 -2.45 7.70 21.83
C ASN A 95 -1.70 6.70 22.74
N GLY A 96 -1.46 5.47 22.29
CA GLY A 96 -0.66 4.51 23.02
C GLY A 96 0.85 4.85 23.04
N PRO A 97 1.59 4.56 24.12
CA PRO A 97 3.02 4.74 24.16
C PRO A 97 3.70 3.87 23.06
N VAL A 98 4.54 4.48 22.24
CA VAL A 98 5.35 3.74 21.26
C VAL A 98 6.40 2.94 22.01
N VAL A 99 6.11 1.67 22.26
CA VAL A 99 7.02 0.76 22.95
C VAL A 99 7.96 0.13 21.94
N ILE A 100 9.21 0.54 21.95
CA ILE A 100 10.27 -0.13 21.21
C ILE A 100 10.78 -1.28 22.08
N THR A 101 10.33 -2.50 21.80
CA THR A 101 10.80 -3.69 22.50
C THR A 101 12.23 -4.05 22.08
N ALA A 102 12.97 -4.71 22.96
CA ALA A 102 14.29 -5.27 22.61
C ALA A 102 14.22 -6.19 21.40
N GLY A 103 13.14 -6.97 21.26
CA GLY A 103 12.88 -7.80 20.07
C GLY A 103 12.77 -6.99 18.78
N THR A 104 12.04 -5.86 18.79
CA THR A 104 11.94 -4.97 17.64
C THR A 104 13.30 -4.38 17.26
N LEU A 105 14.10 -3.96 18.25
CA LEU A 105 15.46 -3.46 18.02
C LEU A 105 16.35 -4.51 17.35
N VAL A 106 16.41 -5.70 17.92
CA VAL A 106 17.25 -6.81 17.40
C VAL A 106 16.81 -7.20 15.99
N THR A 107 15.52 -7.36 15.74
CA THR A 107 15.01 -7.73 14.40
C THR A 107 15.30 -6.65 13.38
N THR A 108 15.12 -5.38 13.71
CA THR A 108 15.38 -4.25 12.79
C THR A 108 16.88 -4.15 12.46
N VAL A 109 17.75 -4.24 13.48
CA VAL A 109 19.21 -4.22 13.27
C VAL A 109 19.64 -5.43 12.45
N PHE A 110 19.13 -6.62 12.76
CA PHE A 110 19.44 -7.84 12.01
C PHE A 110 19.04 -7.73 10.55
N ILE A 111 17.78 -7.33 10.27
CA ILE A 111 17.28 -7.17 8.91
C ILE A 111 18.07 -6.09 8.15
N GLY A 112 18.31 -4.93 8.74
CA GLY A 112 19.03 -3.82 8.10
C GLY A 112 20.48 -4.17 7.75
N VAL A 113 21.20 -4.82 8.69
CA VAL A 113 22.59 -5.25 8.48
C VAL A 113 22.66 -6.39 7.47
N VAL A 114 21.79 -7.40 7.58
CA VAL A 114 21.77 -8.56 6.66
C VAL A 114 21.46 -8.11 5.24
N ILE A 115 20.46 -7.25 5.05
CA ILE A 115 20.12 -6.71 3.72
C ILE A 115 21.32 -5.96 3.14
N THR A 116 22.00 -5.12 3.94
CA THR A 116 23.16 -4.36 3.48
C THR A 116 24.31 -5.28 3.09
N LEU A 117 24.61 -6.27 3.90
CA LEU A 117 25.68 -7.25 3.62
C LEU A 117 25.38 -8.11 2.39
N LEU A 118 24.15 -8.61 2.23
CA LEU A 118 23.74 -9.39 1.06
C LEU A 118 23.82 -8.55 -0.23
N SER A 119 23.39 -7.29 -0.14
CA SER A 119 23.45 -6.35 -1.25
C SER A 119 24.89 -6.05 -1.67
N ALA A 120 25.77 -5.82 -0.71
CA ALA A 120 27.18 -5.52 -0.94
C ALA A 120 27.97 -6.76 -1.42
N LEU A 121 27.63 -7.97 -0.95
CA LEU A 121 28.33 -9.21 -1.25
C LEU A 121 28.41 -9.47 -2.75
N ARG A 122 27.29 -9.33 -3.46
CA ARG A 122 27.25 -9.50 -4.92
C ARG A 122 28.17 -8.53 -5.64
N ALA A 123 28.16 -7.25 -5.24
CA ALA A 123 29.00 -6.21 -5.81
C ALA A 123 30.49 -6.46 -5.50
N ALA A 124 30.80 -6.84 -4.25
CA ALA A 124 32.16 -7.16 -3.79
C ALA A 124 32.76 -8.34 -4.55
N VAL A 125 32.01 -9.45 -4.70
CA VAL A 125 32.44 -10.62 -5.48
C VAL A 125 32.65 -10.27 -6.95
N ALA A 126 31.77 -9.49 -7.55
CA ALA A 126 31.92 -9.04 -8.94
C ALA A 126 33.16 -8.15 -9.12
N GLY A 127 33.38 -7.19 -8.19
CA GLY A 127 34.55 -6.30 -8.19
C GLY A 127 35.89 -7.04 -8.00
N SER A 128 35.90 -8.07 -7.13
CA SER A 128 37.11 -8.85 -6.83
C SER A 128 37.57 -9.78 -8.00
N ARG A 129 36.71 -10.05 -8.98
CA ARG A 129 37.03 -10.94 -10.12
C ARG A 129 37.77 -10.25 -11.27
N VAL A 130 37.95 -8.93 -11.23
CA VAL A 130 38.60 -8.17 -12.31
C VAL A 130 40.09 -8.51 -12.37
N PRO A 131 40.63 -8.96 -13.53
CA PRO A 131 42.05 -9.22 -13.67
C PRO A 131 42.87 -7.92 -13.58
N PRO A 132 44.00 -7.89 -12.83
CA PRO A 132 44.82 -6.67 -12.69
C PRO A 132 45.31 -6.14 -14.05
N ALA A 133 45.73 -7.03 -14.94
CA ALA A 133 46.23 -6.67 -16.28
C ALA A 133 45.16 -6.00 -17.15
N ALA A 134 43.90 -6.40 -17.03
CA ALA A 134 42.79 -5.81 -17.78
C ALA A 134 42.41 -4.40 -17.26
N ALA A 135 42.48 -4.20 -15.94
CA ALA A 135 42.20 -2.92 -15.32
C ALA A 135 43.28 -1.86 -15.56
N LEU A 136 44.53 -2.27 -15.80
CA LEU A 136 45.66 -1.36 -16.10
C LEU A 136 45.75 -0.98 -17.58
N ARG A 137 45.13 -1.76 -18.50
CA ARG A 137 45.21 -1.54 -19.94
C ARG A 137 44.21 -0.55 -20.50
N ASP A 138 43.34 0.05 -19.71
CA ASP A 138 42.17 0.85 -20.20
C ASP A 138 41.35 0.12 -21.27
N ALA A 139 41.56 -1.20 -21.42
CA ALA A 139 40.78 -2.01 -22.36
C ALA A 139 39.33 -1.94 -21.89
N ALA A 140 38.47 -1.40 -22.71
CA ALA A 140 37.03 -1.50 -22.55
C ALA A 140 36.71 -2.96 -22.27
N VAL A 141 36.40 -3.26 -21.00
CA VAL A 141 35.97 -4.61 -20.64
C VAL A 141 34.65 -4.79 -21.40
N GLU A 142 34.68 -5.64 -22.42
CA GLU A 142 33.48 -6.08 -23.11
C GLU A 142 32.38 -6.37 -22.08
N GLU A 143 31.29 -5.62 -22.17
CA GLU A 143 30.11 -5.89 -21.34
C GLU A 143 29.77 -7.36 -21.57
N SER A 144 29.96 -8.17 -20.53
CA SER A 144 29.64 -9.59 -20.58
C SER A 144 28.21 -9.72 -21.10
N SER A 145 28.04 -10.42 -22.23
CA SER A 145 26.73 -10.65 -22.85
C SER A 145 25.74 -11.15 -21.82
N ASP A 146 24.50 -10.66 -21.88
CA ASP A 146 23.44 -11.18 -21.03
C ASP A 146 23.38 -12.70 -21.16
N PRO A 147 23.45 -13.45 -20.07
CA PRO A 147 23.36 -14.89 -20.17
C PRO A 147 21.99 -15.22 -20.80
N TRP A 148 22.02 -16.05 -21.81
CA TRP A 148 20.86 -16.41 -22.62
C TRP A 148 19.65 -16.88 -21.80
N TRP A 149 19.91 -17.51 -20.65
CA TRP A 149 18.86 -17.97 -19.74
C TRP A 149 18.03 -16.83 -19.16
N ARG A 150 18.60 -15.64 -18.91
CA ARG A 150 17.81 -14.49 -18.43
C ARG A 150 16.76 -14.03 -19.44
N ARG A 151 17.05 -14.16 -20.75
CA ARG A 151 16.09 -13.78 -21.80
C ARG A 151 14.89 -14.73 -21.86
N GLY A 152 15.08 -16.00 -21.48
CA GLY A 152 14.01 -17.00 -21.39
C GLY A 152 13.30 -17.01 -20.02
N VAL A 153 14.05 -17.01 -18.93
CA VAL A 153 13.52 -17.16 -17.57
C VAL A 153 12.76 -15.92 -17.10
N ALA A 154 13.23 -14.71 -17.41
CA ALA A 154 12.59 -13.49 -16.93
C ALA A 154 11.13 -13.33 -17.40
N PRO A 155 10.78 -13.45 -18.70
CA PRO A 155 9.38 -13.36 -19.12
C PRO A 155 8.52 -14.52 -18.55
N VAL A 156 9.10 -15.71 -18.36
CA VAL A 156 8.40 -16.84 -17.75
C VAL A 156 8.02 -16.52 -16.32
N PHE A 157 8.92 -15.91 -15.52
CA PHE A 157 8.60 -15.46 -14.17
C PHE A 157 7.50 -14.40 -14.13
N VAL A 158 7.49 -13.47 -15.09
CA VAL A 158 6.41 -12.47 -15.21
C VAL A 158 5.09 -13.16 -15.51
N VAL A 159 5.05 -14.03 -16.53
CA VAL A 159 3.82 -14.71 -16.96
C VAL A 159 3.27 -15.62 -15.84
N ILE A 160 4.13 -16.44 -15.25
CA ILE A 160 3.72 -17.34 -14.14
C ILE A 160 3.29 -16.49 -12.93
N GLY A 161 4.03 -15.43 -12.63
CA GLY A 161 3.70 -14.53 -11.51
C GLY A 161 2.33 -13.88 -11.69
N VAL A 162 2.06 -13.30 -12.86
CA VAL A 162 0.75 -12.70 -13.16
C VAL A 162 -0.36 -13.75 -13.16
N ALA A 163 -0.14 -14.92 -13.79
CA ALA A 163 -1.13 -16.00 -13.80
C ALA A 163 -1.43 -16.54 -12.39
N ALA A 164 -0.40 -16.71 -11.55
CA ALA A 164 -0.57 -17.15 -10.16
C ALA A 164 -1.29 -16.10 -9.31
N THR A 165 -0.99 -14.81 -9.50
CA THR A 165 -1.71 -13.72 -8.83
C THR A 165 -3.19 -13.72 -9.22
N SER A 166 -3.49 -13.76 -10.53
CA SER A 166 -4.86 -13.78 -11.04
C SER A 166 -5.64 -15.03 -10.56
N ALA A 167 -4.99 -16.20 -10.57
CA ALA A 167 -5.59 -17.43 -10.05
C ALA A 167 -5.79 -17.37 -8.51
N GLY A 168 -4.88 -16.73 -7.78
CA GLY A 168 -4.99 -16.49 -6.35
C GLY A 168 -6.18 -15.60 -5.99
N ILE A 169 -6.40 -14.53 -6.76
CA ILE A 169 -7.57 -13.65 -6.63
C ILE A 169 -8.86 -14.46 -6.90
N ALA A 170 -8.93 -15.15 -8.04
CA ALA A 170 -10.11 -15.91 -8.43
C ALA A 170 -10.46 -17.07 -7.45
N SER A 171 -9.47 -17.67 -6.82
CA SER A 171 -9.65 -18.78 -5.85
C SER A 171 -9.63 -18.34 -4.39
N GLN A 172 -9.53 -17.04 -4.11
CA GLN A 172 -9.41 -16.45 -2.76
C GLN A 172 -8.29 -17.08 -1.91
N ARG A 173 -7.18 -17.49 -2.57
CA ARG A 173 -6.02 -18.11 -1.92
C ARG A 173 -4.88 -17.10 -1.75
N ASP A 174 -4.78 -16.52 -0.56
CA ASP A 174 -3.77 -15.50 -0.22
C ASP A 174 -2.33 -15.93 -0.53
N GLN A 175 -1.99 -17.19 -0.23
CA GLN A 175 -0.63 -17.71 -0.46
C GLN A 175 -0.26 -17.73 -1.94
N LEU A 176 -1.20 -18.13 -2.80
CA LEU A 176 -0.99 -18.17 -4.25
C LEU A 176 -0.87 -16.76 -4.83
N MET A 177 -1.71 -15.85 -4.36
CA MET A 177 -1.70 -14.45 -4.73
C MET A 177 -0.38 -13.76 -4.35
N LEU A 178 0.08 -13.91 -3.10
CA LEU A 178 1.34 -13.34 -2.63
C LEU A 178 2.55 -13.92 -3.37
N THR A 179 2.58 -15.25 -3.56
CA THR A 179 3.67 -15.92 -4.27
C THR A 179 3.73 -15.47 -5.72
N GLY A 180 2.57 -15.36 -6.39
CA GLY A 180 2.46 -14.86 -7.75
C GLY A 180 2.97 -13.42 -7.88
N THR A 181 2.57 -12.54 -6.98
CA THR A 181 3.00 -11.14 -6.95
C THR A 181 4.53 -11.03 -6.78
N VAL A 182 5.12 -11.76 -5.85
CA VAL A 182 6.59 -11.79 -5.65
C VAL A 182 7.31 -12.27 -6.90
N LEU A 183 6.82 -13.33 -7.54
CA LEU A 183 7.38 -13.85 -8.79
C LEU A 183 7.28 -12.81 -9.93
N ALA A 184 6.15 -12.11 -10.07
CA ALA A 184 5.97 -11.06 -11.07
C ALA A 184 6.95 -9.89 -10.88
N VAL A 185 7.16 -9.45 -9.63
CA VAL A 185 8.13 -8.39 -9.28
C VAL A 185 9.55 -8.81 -9.64
N ILE A 186 9.96 -10.01 -9.22
CA ILE A 186 11.29 -10.57 -9.52
C ILE A 186 11.46 -10.72 -11.04
N GLY A 187 10.45 -11.25 -11.72
CA GLY A 187 10.43 -11.41 -13.17
C GLY A 187 10.60 -10.09 -13.91
N THR A 188 9.88 -9.05 -13.51
CA THR A 188 9.97 -7.69 -14.09
C THR A 188 11.36 -7.10 -13.90
N TYR A 189 11.95 -7.24 -12.72
CA TYR A 189 13.32 -6.80 -12.47
C TYR A 189 14.34 -7.55 -13.34
N LEU A 190 14.22 -8.87 -13.47
CA LEU A 190 15.08 -9.69 -14.31
C LEU A 190 14.89 -9.38 -15.80
N ALA A 191 13.67 -9.05 -16.23
CA ALA A 191 13.34 -8.64 -17.58
C ALA A 191 13.82 -7.22 -17.94
N GLY A 192 14.27 -6.44 -16.96
CA GLY A 192 14.68 -5.04 -17.13
C GLY A 192 15.54 -4.78 -18.37
N PRO A 193 16.63 -5.52 -18.64
CA PRO A 193 17.44 -5.30 -19.84
C PRO A 193 16.70 -5.57 -21.17
N LEU A 194 15.81 -6.56 -21.19
CA LEU A 194 14.96 -6.85 -22.35
C LEU A 194 13.98 -5.69 -22.59
N LEU A 195 13.28 -5.26 -21.54
CA LEU A 195 12.33 -4.16 -21.58
C LEU A 195 13.02 -2.83 -21.94
N ALA A 196 14.23 -2.59 -21.43
CA ALA A 196 15.04 -1.43 -21.82
C ALA A 196 15.40 -1.44 -23.31
N SER A 197 15.74 -2.59 -23.87
CA SER A 197 16.03 -2.72 -25.31
C SER A 197 14.79 -2.48 -26.18
N LEU A 198 13.63 -2.95 -25.73
CA LEU A 198 12.35 -2.73 -26.41
C LEU A 198 11.94 -1.25 -26.33
N ALA A 199 12.00 -0.65 -25.14
CA ALA A 199 11.68 0.75 -24.93
C ALA A 199 12.58 1.69 -25.75
N ALA A 200 13.89 1.43 -25.80
CA ALA A 200 14.81 2.22 -26.63
C ALA A 200 14.52 2.08 -28.13
N ARG A 201 14.08 0.91 -28.61
CA ARG A 201 13.69 0.69 -29.99
C ARG A 201 12.37 1.39 -30.31
N SER A 202 11.37 1.28 -29.47
CA SER A 202 10.06 1.93 -29.65
C SER A 202 10.14 3.46 -29.52
N ALA A 203 11.01 3.98 -28.65
CA ALA A 203 11.25 5.42 -28.52
C ALA A 203 11.97 6.04 -29.73
N ARG A 204 12.67 5.24 -30.56
CA ARG A 204 13.47 5.71 -31.68
C ARG A 204 12.69 6.57 -32.70
N PRO A 205 11.52 6.19 -33.22
CA PRO A 205 10.76 7.02 -34.12
C PRO A 205 10.32 8.35 -33.52
N VAL A 206 9.85 8.31 -32.26
CA VAL A 206 9.40 9.51 -31.53
C VAL A 206 10.56 10.49 -31.32
N LEU A 207 11.70 10.00 -30.82
CA LEU A 207 12.89 10.82 -30.61
C LEU A 207 13.52 11.33 -31.89
N ALA A 208 13.38 10.59 -33.00
CA ALA A 208 13.81 11.05 -34.32
C ALA A 208 13.00 12.24 -34.84
N VAL A 209 11.71 12.30 -34.51
CA VAL A 209 10.83 13.43 -34.85
C VAL A 209 11.08 14.62 -33.91
N VAL A 210 11.16 14.39 -32.58
CA VAL A 210 11.28 15.46 -31.60
C VAL A 210 12.68 16.09 -31.56
N ALA A 211 13.75 15.29 -31.66
CA ALA A 211 15.14 15.72 -31.46
C ALA A 211 16.05 15.39 -32.66
N GLY A 212 15.49 15.02 -33.80
CA GLY A 212 16.22 14.82 -35.07
C GLY A 212 17.35 13.80 -34.97
N SER A 213 18.55 14.20 -35.44
CA SER A 213 19.74 13.33 -35.41
C SER A 213 20.20 12.99 -34.01
N THR A 214 20.10 13.92 -33.06
CA THR A 214 20.50 13.74 -31.66
C THR A 214 19.60 12.70 -30.96
N GLY A 215 18.29 12.75 -31.20
CA GLY A 215 17.34 11.76 -30.68
C GLY A 215 17.60 10.35 -31.22
N ARG A 216 17.95 10.22 -32.49
CA ARG A 216 18.35 8.92 -33.08
C ARG A 216 19.63 8.37 -32.48
N ILE A 217 20.60 9.23 -32.17
CA ILE A 217 21.85 8.83 -31.50
C ILE A 217 21.54 8.36 -30.07
N ALA A 218 20.77 9.12 -29.30
CA ALA A 218 20.37 8.76 -27.93
C ALA A 218 19.65 7.39 -27.89
N ALA A 219 18.64 7.18 -28.74
CA ALA A 219 17.92 5.90 -28.78
C ALA A 219 18.82 4.71 -29.18
N ARG A 220 19.77 4.92 -30.11
CA ARG A 220 20.76 3.88 -30.49
C ARG A 220 21.71 3.57 -29.32
N ASN A 221 22.13 4.58 -28.57
CA ASN A 221 23.01 4.43 -27.42
C ASN A 221 22.32 3.65 -26.30
N ALA A 222 21.08 3.99 -25.98
CA ALA A 222 20.27 3.26 -25.02
C ALA A 222 20.06 1.78 -25.42
N ALA A 223 19.81 1.53 -26.73
CA ALA A 223 19.62 0.17 -27.25
C ALA A 223 20.92 -0.66 -27.25
N ARG A 224 22.10 -0.04 -27.28
CA ARG A 224 23.40 -0.74 -27.23
C ARG A 224 23.81 -1.14 -25.83
N SER A 225 23.32 -0.42 -24.78
CA SER A 225 23.66 -0.69 -23.38
C SER A 225 22.40 -0.91 -22.51
N PRO A 226 21.58 -1.95 -22.79
CA PRO A 226 20.30 -2.15 -22.13
C PRO A 226 20.41 -2.44 -20.64
N ARG A 227 21.51 -3.05 -20.18
CA ARG A 227 21.78 -3.29 -18.74
C ARG A 227 21.96 -2.00 -17.97
N ARG A 228 22.70 -1.05 -18.56
CA ARG A 228 22.93 0.25 -17.93
C ARG A 228 21.61 1.02 -17.83
N VAL A 229 20.83 1.05 -18.91
CA VAL A 229 19.51 1.70 -18.90
C VAL A 229 18.60 1.06 -17.86
N SER A 230 18.52 -0.28 -17.80
CA SER A 230 17.66 -0.97 -16.84
C SER A 230 18.12 -0.79 -15.38
N SER A 231 19.44 -0.80 -15.13
CA SER A 231 19.95 -0.58 -13.77
C SER A 231 19.71 0.86 -13.28
N ALA A 232 19.83 1.84 -14.18
CA ALA A 232 19.50 3.23 -13.89
C ALA A 232 17.98 3.43 -13.73
N ALA A 233 17.17 2.77 -14.55
CA ALA A 233 15.71 2.80 -14.46
C ALA A 233 15.19 2.09 -13.18
N ALA A 234 15.90 1.09 -12.66
CA ALA A 234 15.45 0.28 -11.53
C ALA A 234 15.19 1.12 -10.27
N GLY A 235 16.03 2.10 -9.97
CA GLY A 235 15.80 3.00 -8.84
C GLY A 235 14.51 3.80 -8.97
N LEU A 236 14.26 4.37 -10.16
CA LEU A 236 13.04 5.12 -10.44
C LEU A 236 11.81 4.20 -10.52
N MET A 237 11.96 3.02 -11.11
CA MET A 237 10.93 1.99 -11.17
C MET A 237 10.40 1.63 -9.78
N ILE A 238 11.31 1.42 -8.82
CA ILE A 238 10.92 1.08 -7.45
C ILE A 238 10.23 2.26 -6.77
N GLY A 239 10.78 3.47 -6.89
CA GLY A 239 10.15 4.67 -6.31
C GLY A 239 8.73 4.86 -6.82
N ILE A 240 8.51 4.78 -8.14
CA ILE A 240 7.19 4.90 -8.76
C ILE A 240 6.28 3.71 -8.41
N ALA A 241 6.82 2.48 -8.32
CA ALA A 241 6.03 1.32 -7.92
C ALA A 241 5.46 1.48 -6.50
N VAL A 242 6.26 2.00 -5.57
CA VAL A 242 5.82 2.27 -4.21
C VAL A 242 4.79 3.40 -4.18
N VAL A 243 4.99 4.49 -4.95
CA VAL A 243 3.99 5.56 -5.08
C VAL A 243 2.67 5.01 -5.62
N SER A 244 2.70 4.26 -6.73
CA SER A 244 1.50 3.69 -7.34
C SER A 244 0.79 2.71 -6.40
N PHE A 245 1.53 1.86 -5.70
CA PHE A 245 1.00 0.93 -4.70
C PHE A 245 0.22 1.68 -3.61
N PHE A 246 0.84 2.69 -2.99
CA PHE A 246 0.19 3.45 -1.93
C PHE A 246 -0.95 4.33 -2.42
N SER A 247 -0.86 4.87 -3.65
CA SER A 247 -1.95 5.64 -4.23
C SER A 247 -3.21 4.78 -4.43
N ILE A 248 -3.05 3.56 -4.94
CA ILE A 248 -4.18 2.64 -5.14
C ILE A 248 -4.71 2.16 -3.79
N LEU A 249 -3.84 1.68 -2.90
CA LEU A 249 -4.26 1.20 -1.59
C LEU A 249 -4.95 2.30 -0.79
N GLY A 250 -4.41 3.51 -0.81
CA GLY A 250 -5.00 4.67 -0.14
C GLY A 250 -6.32 5.09 -0.76
N GLY A 251 -6.43 5.07 -2.09
CA GLY A 251 -7.69 5.29 -2.79
C GLY A 251 -8.74 4.26 -2.38
N THR A 252 -8.39 2.97 -2.36
CA THR A 252 -9.28 1.90 -1.91
C THR A 252 -9.73 2.10 -0.46
N VAL A 253 -8.82 2.37 0.47
CA VAL A 253 -9.17 2.65 1.88
C VAL A 253 -10.07 3.88 1.99
N LYS A 254 -9.80 4.93 1.21
CA LYS A 254 -10.65 6.13 1.18
C LYS A 254 -12.05 5.80 0.66
N THR A 255 -12.19 5.04 -0.42
CA THR A 255 -13.49 4.61 -0.95
C THR A 255 -14.28 3.80 0.07
N LEU A 256 -13.62 2.91 0.82
CA LEU A 256 -14.25 2.13 1.89
C LEU A 256 -14.78 3.00 3.05
N GLN A 257 -14.13 4.12 3.34
CA GLN A 257 -14.56 5.03 4.40
C GLN A 257 -15.57 6.08 3.93
N VAL A 258 -15.47 6.52 2.67
CA VAL A 258 -16.37 7.52 2.09
C VAL A 258 -17.60 6.86 1.46
N GLY A 259 -17.52 5.60 1.04
CA GLY A 259 -18.66 4.85 0.49
C GLY A 259 -19.92 4.94 1.35
N PRO A 260 -19.83 4.72 2.67
CA PRO A 260 -20.98 4.89 3.57
C PRO A 260 -21.60 6.29 3.56
N THR A 261 -20.79 7.34 3.33
CA THR A 261 -21.29 8.72 3.34
C THR A 261 -22.02 9.10 2.05
N THR A 262 -21.82 8.39 0.95
CA THR A 262 -22.56 8.61 -0.31
C THR A 262 -23.97 8.03 -0.27
N ALA A 263 -24.20 7.03 0.59
CA ALA A 263 -25.50 6.44 0.86
C ALA A 263 -26.33 7.27 1.86
N LEU A 264 -25.69 8.25 2.50
CA LEU A 264 -26.32 9.10 3.51
C LEU A 264 -27.28 10.10 2.84
N ARG A 265 -28.56 10.01 3.19
CA ARG A 265 -29.64 10.90 2.77
C ARG A 265 -30.09 11.83 3.90
N ALA A 266 -29.77 11.47 5.15
CA ALA A 266 -30.04 12.28 6.33
C ALA A 266 -29.33 13.63 6.26
N ASP A 267 -29.96 14.67 6.80
CA ASP A 267 -29.38 16.02 6.85
C ASP A 267 -28.28 16.11 7.92
N HIS A 268 -28.47 15.39 9.03
CA HIS A 268 -27.62 15.46 10.21
C HIS A 268 -27.30 14.09 10.78
N VAL A 269 -26.16 14.00 11.46
CA VAL A 269 -25.67 12.77 12.09
C VAL A 269 -25.17 13.09 13.50
N VAL A 270 -25.55 12.25 14.47
CA VAL A 270 -24.96 12.27 15.82
C VAL A 270 -24.05 11.05 15.95
N THR A 271 -22.78 11.31 16.22
CA THR A 271 -21.77 10.27 16.43
C THR A 271 -21.25 10.28 17.87
N PRO A 272 -20.78 9.13 18.42
CA PRO A 272 -20.24 9.09 19.79
C PRO A 272 -19.06 10.04 19.98
N LEU A 273 -18.93 10.64 21.15
CA LEU A 273 -17.72 11.36 21.56
C LEU A 273 -16.61 10.35 21.89
N GLY A 274 -15.40 10.60 21.36
CA GLY A 274 -14.25 9.72 21.62
C GLY A 274 -14.24 8.44 20.77
N ALA A 275 -14.71 8.51 19.51
CA ALA A 275 -14.53 7.38 18.57
C ALA A 275 -13.05 6.91 18.52
N PRO A 276 -12.77 5.57 18.49
CA PRO A 276 -13.69 4.48 18.17
C PRO A 276 -14.33 3.77 19.38
N ALA A 277 -14.09 4.22 20.60
CA ALA A 277 -14.56 3.55 21.81
C ALA A 277 -15.68 4.32 22.56
N GLY A 278 -16.02 5.53 22.09
CA GLY A 278 -17.12 6.30 22.66
C GLY A 278 -18.47 5.64 22.39
N LYS A 279 -19.40 5.79 23.32
CA LYS A 279 -20.77 5.27 23.19
C LYS A 279 -21.73 6.43 23.22
N VAL A 280 -22.71 6.41 22.32
CA VAL A 280 -23.92 7.22 22.50
C VAL A 280 -24.77 6.48 23.53
N PRO A 281 -25.19 7.12 24.64
CA PRO A 281 -26.09 6.50 25.59
C PRO A 281 -27.37 6.00 24.92
N GLY A 282 -27.87 4.83 25.32
CA GLY A 282 -29.06 4.23 24.74
C GLY A 282 -30.35 5.01 25.01
N ASP A 283 -30.30 6.01 25.89
CA ASP A 283 -31.38 6.95 26.20
C ASP A 283 -31.38 8.18 25.26
N LEU A 284 -30.30 8.43 24.54
CA LEU A 284 -30.22 9.59 23.65
C LEU A 284 -31.16 9.51 22.43
N THR A 285 -31.38 8.31 21.89
CA THR A 285 -32.27 8.13 20.73
C THR A 285 -33.71 8.61 21.03
N PRO A 286 -34.35 8.21 22.16
CA PRO A 286 -35.66 8.75 22.54
C PRO A 286 -35.66 10.26 22.82
N GLU A 287 -34.58 10.79 23.42
CA GLU A 287 -34.44 12.23 23.66
C GLU A 287 -34.40 13.03 22.36
N LEU A 288 -33.63 12.57 21.38
CA LEU A 288 -33.55 13.19 20.06
C LEU A 288 -34.87 13.09 19.29
N ALA A 289 -35.55 11.96 19.36
CA ALA A 289 -36.86 11.77 18.74
C ALA A 289 -37.95 12.67 19.36
N ALA A 290 -37.80 13.09 20.60
CA ALA A 290 -38.74 13.99 21.27
C ALA A 290 -38.52 15.48 20.93
N VAL A 291 -37.45 15.84 20.22
CA VAL A 291 -37.16 17.24 19.86
C VAL A 291 -38.16 17.71 18.78
N PRO A 292 -38.90 18.80 19.03
CA PRO A 292 -39.81 19.35 18.02
C PRO A 292 -39.05 19.77 16.76
N GLY A 293 -39.52 19.32 15.57
CA GLY A 293 -38.91 19.61 14.27
C GLY A 293 -37.94 18.52 13.79
N VAL A 294 -37.72 17.45 14.54
CA VAL A 294 -37.14 16.20 14.03
C VAL A 294 -38.26 15.46 13.29
N GLU A 295 -38.07 15.24 11.99
CA GLU A 295 -39.07 14.64 11.10
C GLU A 295 -38.91 13.13 11.08
N ASP A 296 -37.67 12.66 11.00
CA ASP A 296 -37.33 11.23 11.06
C ASP A 296 -35.99 11.00 11.75
N LEU A 297 -35.83 9.80 12.35
CA LEU A 297 -34.64 9.41 13.09
C LEU A 297 -34.44 7.90 12.98
N ALA A 298 -33.22 7.49 12.65
CA ALA A 298 -32.80 6.09 12.72
C ALA A 298 -31.46 5.96 13.46
N ALA A 299 -31.38 4.98 14.35
CA ALA A 299 -30.16 4.68 15.08
C ALA A 299 -29.62 3.30 14.66
N VAL A 300 -28.33 3.23 14.37
CA VAL A 300 -27.61 2.00 14.06
C VAL A 300 -26.64 1.70 15.20
N TYR A 301 -26.90 0.61 15.90
CA TYR A 301 -26.03 0.11 16.97
C TYR A 301 -25.09 -0.95 16.41
N ILE A 302 -23.82 -0.93 16.81
CA ILE A 302 -22.81 -1.87 16.36
C ILE A 302 -22.01 -2.38 17.57
N THR A 303 -21.93 -3.69 17.70
CA THR A 303 -21.15 -4.35 18.76
C THR A 303 -20.35 -5.53 18.21
N GLY A 304 -19.43 -6.09 19.00
CA GLY A 304 -18.69 -7.30 18.66
C GLY A 304 -19.43 -8.58 19.05
N GLY A 305 -19.63 -9.49 18.12
CA GLY A 305 -20.15 -10.83 18.35
C GLY A 305 -19.23 -11.92 17.81
N LEU A 306 -19.46 -13.17 18.20
CA LEU A 306 -18.76 -14.33 17.66
C LEU A 306 -19.71 -15.11 16.76
N LEU A 307 -19.38 -15.19 15.49
CA LEU A 307 -20.14 -16.03 14.55
C LEU A 307 -19.83 -17.49 14.82
N VAL A 308 -20.89 -18.29 15.07
CA VAL A 308 -20.80 -19.72 15.33
C VAL A 308 -21.70 -20.42 14.31
N ASP A 309 -21.14 -21.34 13.55
CA ASP A 309 -21.94 -22.24 12.70
C ASP A 309 -22.64 -23.28 13.58
N PRO A 310 -23.98 -23.32 13.62
CA PRO A 310 -24.72 -24.28 14.43
C PRO A 310 -24.39 -25.74 14.09
N SER A 311 -23.93 -26.02 12.86
CA SER A 311 -23.58 -27.35 12.37
C SER A 311 -22.13 -27.77 12.73
N GLN A 312 -21.27 -26.82 13.12
CA GLN A 312 -19.84 -27.04 13.37
C GLN A 312 -19.39 -26.64 14.80
N ALA A 313 -20.26 -26.80 15.78
CA ALA A 313 -20.09 -26.30 17.14
C ALA A 313 -18.81 -26.74 17.90
N THR A 314 -17.98 -27.60 17.34
CA THR A 314 -16.85 -28.22 18.07
C THR A 314 -15.46 -28.07 17.40
N THR A 315 -15.33 -27.59 16.16
CA THR A 315 -14.06 -27.69 15.41
C THR A 315 -13.48 -26.39 14.88
N THR A 316 -14.22 -25.28 14.83
CA THR A 316 -13.73 -24.01 14.31
C THR A 316 -13.61 -22.96 15.41
N THR A 317 -12.50 -22.23 15.45
CA THR A 317 -12.37 -21.05 16.31
C THR A 317 -13.39 -20.01 15.86
N PRO A 318 -14.30 -19.55 16.75
CA PRO A 318 -15.34 -18.59 16.38
C PRO A 318 -14.70 -17.32 15.81
N ALA A 319 -15.22 -16.83 14.69
CA ALA A 319 -14.77 -15.57 14.13
C ALA A 319 -15.44 -14.40 14.86
N ALA A 320 -14.65 -13.47 15.36
CA ALA A 320 -15.18 -12.21 15.86
C ALA A 320 -15.65 -11.36 14.69
N ILE A 321 -16.92 -10.99 14.68
CA ILE A 321 -17.55 -10.15 13.67
C ILE A 321 -18.27 -8.96 14.31
N PRO A 322 -18.34 -7.81 13.63
CA PRO A 322 -19.24 -6.74 14.02
C PRO A 322 -20.69 -7.14 13.70
N VAL A 323 -21.56 -6.97 14.70
CA VAL A 323 -22.99 -7.26 14.64
C VAL A 323 -23.74 -5.95 14.86
N GLY A 324 -24.74 -5.71 14.04
CA GLY A 324 -25.53 -4.49 14.10
C GLY A 324 -27.01 -4.75 14.43
N MET A 325 -27.67 -3.69 14.85
CA MET A 325 -29.11 -3.56 15.02
C MET A 325 -29.54 -2.18 14.56
N ILE A 326 -30.72 -2.07 14.00
CA ILE A 326 -31.34 -0.81 13.62
C ILE A 326 -32.51 -0.56 14.57
N GLU A 327 -32.54 0.62 15.16
CA GLU A 327 -33.63 1.07 16.05
C GLU A 327 -34.28 2.31 15.48
N ALA A 328 -35.60 2.27 15.35
CA ALA A 328 -36.53 3.36 14.98
C ALA A 328 -36.34 3.95 13.57
N GLY A 329 -37.44 4.44 13.01
CA GLY A 329 -37.51 5.22 11.78
C GLY A 329 -37.41 4.42 10.49
N ASP A 330 -37.63 5.14 9.37
CA ASP A 330 -37.42 4.60 8.03
C ASP A 330 -35.95 4.78 7.65
N LEU A 331 -35.14 3.74 7.91
CA LEU A 331 -33.72 3.82 7.60
C LEU A 331 -33.48 4.11 6.12
N ASP A 332 -34.30 3.56 5.21
CA ASP A 332 -34.11 3.72 3.77
C ASP A 332 -34.31 5.18 3.30
N GLU A 333 -35.10 6.00 4.03
CA GLU A 333 -35.19 7.43 3.77
C GLU A 333 -33.95 8.19 4.21
N LEU A 334 -33.29 7.74 5.27
CA LEU A 334 -32.13 8.40 5.88
C LEU A 334 -30.79 7.84 5.39
N TYR A 335 -30.76 6.55 5.03
CA TYR A 335 -29.54 5.87 4.64
C TYR A 335 -29.81 4.66 3.72
N ASP A 336 -29.30 4.70 2.50
CA ASP A 336 -29.49 3.66 1.49
C ASP A 336 -28.56 2.47 1.71
N ILE A 337 -29.07 1.39 2.31
CA ILE A 337 -28.29 0.18 2.58
C ILE A 337 -28.25 -0.81 1.41
N GLU A 338 -28.96 -0.50 0.30
CA GLU A 338 -29.13 -1.45 -0.82
C GLU A 338 -29.58 -2.85 -0.34
N ALA A 339 -30.65 -2.89 0.44
CA ALA A 339 -31.19 -4.13 1.00
C ALA A 339 -31.78 -5.04 -0.09
N THR A 340 -31.61 -6.33 0.05
CA THR A 340 -32.18 -7.35 -0.86
C THR A 340 -32.79 -8.49 -0.05
N GLY A 341 -34.04 -8.81 -0.32
CA GLY A 341 -34.76 -9.94 0.27
C GLY A 341 -35.65 -9.57 1.44
N ALA A 342 -35.23 -8.69 2.33
CA ALA A 342 -36.00 -8.17 3.45
C ALA A 342 -35.65 -6.70 3.71
N ASP A 343 -36.52 -5.98 4.38
CA ASP A 343 -36.24 -4.67 4.91
C ASP A 343 -35.45 -4.80 6.22
N ALA A 344 -34.37 -4.02 6.34
CA ALA A 344 -33.50 -4.10 7.51
C ALA A 344 -34.11 -3.46 8.77
N ALA A 345 -35.07 -2.53 8.58
CA ALA A 345 -35.80 -1.91 9.69
C ALA A 345 -36.92 -2.81 10.23
N ASP A 346 -37.50 -3.68 9.38
CA ASP A 346 -38.65 -4.51 9.69
C ASP A 346 -38.31 -6.00 9.92
N LEU A 347 -37.11 -6.30 10.43
CA LEU A 347 -36.73 -7.66 10.75
C LEU A 347 -37.59 -8.23 11.88
N GLU A 348 -38.25 -9.38 11.64
CA GLU A 348 -39.00 -10.10 12.66
C GLU A 348 -38.05 -10.85 13.63
N PRO A 349 -38.50 -11.14 14.86
CA PRO A 349 -37.70 -11.87 15.84
C PRO A 349 -37.13 -13.19 15.29
N GLY A 350 -35.82 -13.34 15.37
CA GLY A 350 -35.09 -14.50 14.81
C GLY A 350 -34.77 -14.40 13.33
N GLN A 351 -35.03 -13.29 12.66
CA GLN A 351 -34.55 -13.00 11.31
C GLN A 351 -33.21 -12.25 11.38
N MET A 352 -32.38 -12.48 10.36
CA MET A 352 -31.07 -11.87 10.24
C MET A 352 -30.81 -11.46 8.80
N MET A 353 -30.14 -10.34 8.60
CA MET A 353 -29.55 -10.00 7.30
C MET A 353 -28.04 -10.11 7.37
N VAL A 354 -27.41 -10.50 6.27
CA VAL A 354 -25.95 -10.59 6.17
C VAL A 354 -25.42 -9.60 5.17
N ALA A 355 -24.21 -9.10 5.39
CA ALA A 355 -23.53 -8.31 4.38
C ALA A 355 -23.36 -9.15 3.09
N SER A 356 -23.47 -8.53 1.92
CA SER A 356 -23.37 -9.21 0.62
C SER A 356 -22.07 -10.01 0.47
N SER A 357 -20.99 -9.58 1.15
CA SER A 357 -19.72 -10.31 1.23
C SER A 357 -19.83 -11.66 1.95
N GLU A 358 -20.80 -11.83 2.84
CA GLU A 358 -21.02 -13.07 3.62
C GLU A 358 -22.08 -13.98 2.97
N LEU A 359 -22.82 -13.50 1.96
CA LEU A 359 -23.93 -14.23 1.35
C LEU A 359 -23.49 -15.55 0.69
N ALA A 360 -22.25 -15.62 0.17
CA ALA A 360 -21.72 -16.85 -0.41
C ALA A 360 -21.48 -17.94 0.64
N ALA A 361 -21.10 -17.57 1.85
CA ALA A 361 -20.89 -18.47 2.98
C ALA A 361 -22.20 -18.78 3.71
N HIS A 362 -23.13 -17.83 3.75
CA HIS A 362 -24.38 -17.87 4.49
C HIS A 362 -25.57 -17.45 3.59
N PRO A 363 -26.02 -18.32 2.68
CA PRO A 363 -27.09 -17.99 1.75
C PRO A 363 -28.43 -17.78 2.45
N VAL A 364 -29.34 -17.06 1.79
CA VAL A 364 -30.72 -16.85 2.28
C VAL A 364 -31.37 -18.21 2.61
N GLY A 365 -32.00 -18.29 3.77
CA GLY A 365 -32.56 -19.51 4.36
C GLY A 365 -31.61 -20.30 5.25
N SER A 366 -30.32 -19.96 5.30
CA SER A 366 -29.37 -20.60 6.23
C SER A 366 -29.62 -20.15 7.68
N LYS A 367 -29.26 -21.01 8.63
CA LYS A 367 -29.33 -20.68 10.06
C LYS A 367 -27.96 -20.23 10.56
N LEU A 368 -27.94 -19.11 11.26
CA LEU A 368 -26.77 -18.56 11.91
C LEU A 368 -26.94 -18.49 13.42
N ALA A 369 -25.82 -18.57 14.13
CA ALA A 369 -25.79 -18.33 15.55
C ALA A 369 -24.71 -17.26 15.88
N ILE A 370 -25.11 -16.27 16.66
CA ILE A 370 -24.24 -15.22 17.17
C ILE A 370 -24.08 -15.41 18.67
N ARG A 371 -22.85 -15.55 19.11
CA ARG A 371 -22.52 -15.69 20.54
C ARG A 371 -21.94 -14.40 21.08
N SER A 372 -22.43 -13.97 22.22
CA SER A 372 -21.84 -12.92 23.05
C SER A 372 -21.46 -13.47 24.42
N VAL A 373 -21.04 -12.57 25.33
CA VAL A 373 -20.80 -12.90 26.74
C VAL A 373 -22.10 -13.24 27.46
N ALA A 374 -23.24 -12.67 27.07
CA ALA A 374 -24.52 -12.83 27.71
C ALA A 374 -25.32 -14.02 27.18
N GLY A 375 -25.05 -14.53 25.96
CA GLY A 375 -25.82 -15.64 25.42
C GLY A 375 -25.51 -15.96 23.95
N VAL A 376 -26.41 -16.73 23.35
CA VAL A 376 -26.37 -17.10 21.94
C VAL A 376 -27.71 -16.77 21.29
N ALA A 377 -27.69 -15.92 20.27
CA ALA A 377 -28.82 -15.72 19.37
C ALA A 377 -28.75 -16.70 18.20
N GLN A 378 -29.89 -17.23 17.80
CA GLN A 378 -30.02 -18.03 16.60
C GLN A 378 -31.09 -17.41 15.70
N GLY A 379 -30.81 -17.34 14.41
CA GLY A 379 -31.77 -16.82 13.47
C GLY A 379 -31.56 -17.37 12.06
N THR A 380 -32.48 -17.00 11.19
CA THR A 380 -32.47 -17.39 9.77
C THR A 380 -32.10 -16.18 8.91
N VAL A 381 -31.20 -16.35 7.97
CA VAL A 381 -30.85 -15.32 6.98
C VAL A 381 -32.02 -15.12 6.03
N VAL A 382 -32.59 -13.92 6.03
CA VAL A 382 -33.75 -13.54 5.18
C VAL A 382 -33.37 -12.63 4.03
N GLY A 383 -32.22 -11.98 4.12
CA GLY A 383 -31.76 -11.04 3.09
C GLY A 383 -30.30 -10.67 3.24
N SER A 384 -29.87 -9.77 2.38
CA SER A 384 -28.51 -9.19 2.41
C SER A 384 -28.56 -7.69 2.20
N PHE A 385 -27.51 -7.01 2.64
CA PHE A 385 -27.30 -5.58 2.40
C PHE A 385 -25.91 -5.37 1.77
N ALA A 386 -25.81 -4.43 0.83
CA ALA A 386 -24.59 -4.20 0.07
C ALA A 386 -23.80 -2.99 0.59
N THR A 387 -24.49 -1.93 0.99
CA THR A 387 -23.82 -0.70 1.44
C THR A 387 -23.31 -0.87 2.87
N PRO A 388 -22.02 -0.58 3.13
CA PRO A 388 -21.48 -0.61 4.49
C PRO A 388 -22.15 0.43 5.36
N LEU A 389 -22.60 0.05 6.53
CA LEU A 389 -23.09 1.00 7.52
C LEU A 389 -21.94 1.82 8.11
N PRO A 390 -22.16 3.12 8.39
CA PRO A 390 -21.12 3.99 8.91
C PRO A 390 -20.70 3.55 10.32
N GLY A 391 -19.40 3.61 10.57
CA GLY A 391 -18.79 3.22 11.84
C GLY A 391 -17.39 2.66 11.62
N PHE A 392 -16.68 2.40 12.72
CA PHE A 392 -15.31 1.89 12.67
C PHE A 392 -15.21 0.45 12.12
N ALA A 393 -16.32 -0.28 12.20
CA ALA A 393 -16.47 -1.60 11.61
C ALA A 393 -17.92 -1.76 11.13
N SER A 394 -18.13 -1.80 9.82
CA SER A 394 -19.44 -2.10 9.27
C SER A 394 -19.91 -3.47 9.77
N PRO A 395 -21.17 -3.60 10.24
CA PRO A 395 -21.69 -4.89 10.68
C PRO A 395 -21.67 -5.90 9.54
N LYS A 396 -21.37 -7.14 9.89
CA LYS A 396 -21.44 -8.29 8.98
C LYS A 396 -22.81 -8.97 9.02
N VAL A 397 -23.50 -8.81 10.13
CA VAL A 397 -24.83 -9.36 10.38
C VAL A 397 -25.67 -8.28 11.05
N LEU A 398 -26.88 -8.08 10.57
CA LEU A 398 -27.93 -7.29 11.23
C LEU A 398 -28.92 -8.22 11.91
N LEU A 399 -29.27 -7.91 13.13
CA LEU A 399 -30.26 -8.60 13.94
C LEU A 399 -31.48 -7.72 14.16
N ASP A 400 -32.63 -8.35 14.36
CA ASP A 400 -33.80 -7.67 14.90
C ASP A 400 -33.51 -7.17 16.34
N GLN A 401 -34.25 -6.16 16.77
CA GLN A 401 -34.07 -5.49 18.07
C GLN A 401 -34.23 -6.46 19.25
N GLN A 402 -35.21 -7.37 19.19
CA GLN A 402 -35.50 -8.29 20.29
C GLN A 402 -34.37 -9.33 20.44
N THR A 403 -33.92 -9.90 19.33
CA THR A 403 -32.82 -10.87 19.31
C THR A 403 -31.50 -10.23 19.73
N TYR A 404 -31.25 -9.00 19.27
CA TYR A 404 -30.05 -8.25 19.66
C TYR A 404 -30.02 -7.98 21.18
N SER A 405 -31.10 -7.42 21.73
CA SER A 405 -31.21 -7.06 23.14
C SER A 405 -31.17 -8.28 24.09
N ALA A 406 -31.59 -9.45 23.59
CA ALA A 406 -31.51 -10.70 24.36
C ALA A 406 -30.06 -11.20 24.55
N VAL A 407 -29.17 -10.85 23.63
CA VAL A 407 -27.79 -11.36 23.58
C VAL A 407 -26.76 -10.31 23.97
N PHE A 408 -27.03 -9.05 23.68
CA PHE A 408 -26.15 -7.92 24.00
C PHE A 408 -26.79 -7.03 25.08
N SER A 409 -26.29 -7.13 26.30
CA SER A 409 -26.75 -6.29 27.43
C SER A 409 -26.35 -4.81 27.24
N ASP A 410 -25.34 -4.54 26.44
CA ASP A 410 -24.86 -3.22 26.07
C ASP A 410 -25.13 -3.01 24.59
N PRO A 411 -25.94 -2.02 24.20
CA PRO A 411 -26.26 -1.79 22.79
C PRO A 411 -25.05 -1.45 21.92
N GLY A 412 -23.90 -1.12 22.52
CA GLY A 412 -22.70 -0.81 21.77
C GLY A 412 -22.63 0.64 21.34
N THR A 413 -21.90 0.89 20.24
CA THR A 413 -21.76 2.22 19.66
C THR A 413 -22.93 2.50 18.72
N ALA A 414 -23.62 3.62 18.91
CA ALA A 414 -24.68 4.04 18.01
C ALA A 414 -24.22 5.18 17.09
N VAL A 415 -24.71 5.18 15.87
CA VAL A 415 -24.72 6.34 14.98
C VAL A 415 -26.18 6.67 14.72
N VAL A 416 -26.57 7.92 14.99
CA VAL A 416 -27.96 8.35 14.86
C VAL A 416 -28.06 9.28 13.64
N PHE A 417 -28.91 8.92 12.71
CA PHE A 417 -29.25 9.70 11.52
C PHE A 417 -30.52 10.49 11.77
N LEU A 418 -30.60 11.73 11.30
CA LEU A 418 -31.70 12.63 11.53
C LEU A 418 -32.08 13.37 10.24
N ALA A 419 -33.37 13.41 9.98
CA ALA A 419 -33.98 14.42 9.12
C ALA A 419 -34.64 15.48 9.99
N THR A 420 -34.47 16.75 9.65
CA THR A 420 -34.98 17.87 10.43
C THR A 420 -35.67 18.90 9.52
N ASP A 421 -36.55 19.73 10.11
CA ASP A 421 -37.20 20.84 9.41
C ASP A 421 -36.25 21.99 9.02
N GLY A 422 -34.96 21.86 9.33
CA GLY A 422 -33.91 22.83 9.04
C GLY A 422 -33.97 24.12 9.84
N GLN A 423 -34.90 24.24 10.80
CA GLN A 423 -35.00 25.46 11.61
C GLN A 423 -33.83 25.49 12.63
N GLN A 424 -33.26 26.70 12.82
CA GLN A 424 -32.12 26.88 13.72
C GLN A 424 -32.48 26.50 15.16
N SER A 425 -33.73 26.72 15.60
CA SER A 425 -34.21 26.30 16.91
C SER A 425 -34.20 24.79 17.11
N THR A 426 -34.53 24.03 16.07
CA THR A 426 -34.46 22.56 16.07
C THR A 426 -33.03 22.09 16.12
N LEU A 427 -32.14 22.68 15.32
CA LEU A 427 -30.72 22.34 15.30
C LEU A 427 -30.04 22.62 16.65
N ASP A 428 -30.35 23.76 17.28
CA ASP A 428 -29.85 24.12 18.61
C ASP A 428 -30.37 23.17 19.69
N ALA A 429 -31.62 22.74 19.61
CA ALA A 429 -32.21 21.78 20.55
C ALA A 429 -31.59 20.38 20.40
N VAL A 430 -31.40 19.89 19.17
CA VAL A 430 -30.70 18.62 18.88
C VAL A 430 -29.24 18.69 19.36
N ALA A 431 -28.53 19.78 19.06
CA ALA A 431 -27.16 19.97 19.52
C ALA A 431 -27.06 20.01 21.06
N GLN A 432 -28.06 20.58 21.74
CA GLN A 432 -28.14 20.62 23.20
C GLN A 432 -28.41 19.23 23.78
N ALA A 433 -29.33 18.46 23.20
CA ALA A 433 -29.62 17.09 23.60
C ALA A 433 -28.42 16.17 23.38
N ALA A 434 -27.70 16.33 22.29
CA ALA A 434 -26.49 15.57 22.01
C ALA A 434 -25.27 15.99 22.88
N ASN A 435 -25.31 17.17 23.51
CA ASN A 435 -24.15 17.73 24.21
C ASN A 435 -23.72 16.87 25.39
N GLY A 436 -22.44 16.49 25.40
CA GLY A 436 -21.84 15.59 26.40
C GLY A 436 -21.97 14.10 26.09
N SER A 437 -22.86 13.70 25.17
CA SER A 437 -23.12 12.31 24.82
C SER A 437 -22.70 11.98 23.39
N GLY A 438 -22.81 12.94 22.47
CA GLY A 438 -22.49 12.76 21.06
C GLY A 438 -22.02 14.06 20.40
N ARG A 439 -21.48 13.93 19.19
CA ARG A 439 -21.12 15.04 18.32
C ARG A 439 -22.19 15.20 17.26
N PHE A 440 -22.93 16.28 17.32
CA PHE A 440 -23.89 16.68 16.29
C PHE A 440 -23.16 17.30 15.09
N GLN A 441 -23.44 16.83 13.89
CA GLN A 441 -22.74 17.22 12.65
C GLN A 441 -23.72 17.21 11.49
N THR A 442 -23.51 18.08 10.49
CA THR A 442 -24.18 17.92 9.21
C THR A 442 -23.61 16.70 8.46
N ALA A 443 -24.38 16.15 7.51
CA ALA A 443 -23.91 15.05 6.65
C ALA A 443 -22.55 15.36 5.99
N GLU A 444 -22.35 16.60 5.52
CA GLU A 444 -21.11 17.04 4.90
C GLU A 444 -19.93 17.09 5.90
N GLN A 445 -20.18 17.59 7.11
CA GLN A 445 -19.17 17.60 8.18
C GLN A 445 -18.81 16.17 8.61
N TYR A 446 -19.78 15.28 8.69
CA TYR A 446 -19.57 13.87 8.99
C TYR A 446 -18.72 13.18 7.89
N ALA A 447 -19.06 13.40 6.63
CA ALA A 447 -18.30 12.87 5.49
C ALA A 447 -16.84 13.35 5.50
N SER A 448 -16.63 14.66 5.73
CA SER A 448 -15.29 15.24 5.80
C SER A 448 -14.51 14.78 7.03
N ALA A 449 -15.16 14.66 8.19
CA ALA A 449 -14.53 14.15 9.41
C ALA A 449 -14.12 12.69 9.26
N SER A 450 -14.94 11.87 8.61
CA SER A 450 -14.66 10.44 8.37
C SER A 450 -13.47 10.22 7.41
N SER A 451 -13.28 11.10 6.40
CA SER A 451 -12.18 11.00 5.44
C SER A 451 -10.87 11.65 5.93
N SER A 452 -10.95 12.62 6.83
CA SER A 452 -9.80 13.43 7.27
C SER A 452 -8.61 12.64 7.83
N PRO A 453 -8.79 11.59 8.67
CA PRO A 453 -7.68 10.79 9.18
C PRO A 453 -6.94 10.05 8.06
N VAL A 454 -7.69 9.52 7.09
CA VAL A 454 -7.10 8.82 5.93
C VAL A 454 -6.34 9.78 5.05
N ASP A 455 -6.92 10.95 4.74
CA ASP A 455 -6.25 11.99 3.95
C ASP A 455 -4.94 12.45 4.63
N THR A 456 -4.94 12.57 5.94
CA THR A 456 -3.74 12.93 6.71
C THR A 456 -2.65 11.86 6.59
N ILE A 457 -3.01 10.58 6.75
CA ILE A 457 -2.07 9.45 6.58
C ILE A 457 -1.55 9.41 5.15
N LEU A 458 -2.43 9.55 4.15
CA LEU A 458 -2.05 9.53 2.74
C LEU A 458 -1.11 10.69 2.40
N ASN A 459 -1.39 11.89 2.88
CA ASN A 459 -0.53 13.05 2.66
C ASN A 459 0.86 12.84 3.27
N LEU A 460 0.95 12.24 4.47
CA LEU A 460 2.22 11.87 5.07
C LEU A 460 2.96 10.82 4.24
N ILE A 461 2.26 9.78 3.80
CA ILE A 461 2.82 8.75 2.93
C ILE A 461 3.33 9.38 1.63
N TYR A 462 2.55 10.26 0.98
CA TYR A 462 2.98 10.96 -0.22
C TYR A 462 4.20 11.85 0.01
N ALA A 463 4.31 12.52 1.16
CA ALA A 463 5.50 13.29 1.52
C ALA A 463 6.74 12.39 1.64
N LEU A 464 6.62 11.23 2.30
CA LEU A 464 7.71 10.24 2.38
C LEU A 464 8.07 9.66 1.01
N LEU A 465 7.08 9.41 0.18
CA LEU A 465 7.28 8.93 -1.19
C LEU A 465 7.96 9.97 -2.08
N ALA A 466 7.65 11.25 -1.91
CA ALA A 466 8.33 12.32 -2.62
C ALA A 466 9.84 12.31 -2.33
N ILE A 467 10.23 12.06 -1.07
CA ILE A 467 11.64 11.89 -0.69
C ILE A 467 12.25 10.67 -1.40
N ALA A 468 11.55 9.55 -1.46
CA ALA A 468 12.01 8.35 -2.17
C ALA A 468 12.22 8.60 -3.66
N VAL A 469 11.31 9.34 -4.30
CA VAL A 469 11.44 9.75 -5.72
C VAL A 469 12.65 10.66 -5.91
N VAL A 470 12.89 11.62 -5.01
CA VAL A 470 14.09 12.49 -5.06
C VAL A 470 15.37 11.65 -4.96
N ILE A 471 15.43 10.68 -4.05
CA ILE A 471 16.57 9.77 -3.91
C ILE A 471 16.77 8.97 -5.21
N ALA A 472 15.70 8.47 -5.82
CA ALA A 472 15.76 7.76 -7.10
C ALA A 472 16.28 8.64 -8.24
N LEU A 473 15.86 9.91 -8.30
CA LEU A 473 16.33 10.88 -9.28
C LEU A 473 17.83 11.21 -9.08
N VAL A 474 18.28 11.35 -7.83
CA VAL A 474 19.70 11.53 -7.52
C VAL A 474 20.51 10.30 -7.95
N GLY A 475 19.99 9.08 -7.71
CA GLY A 475 20.58 7.85 -8.19
C GLY A 475 20.68 7.78 -9.72
N LEU A 476 19.64 8.20 -10.43
CA LEU A 476 19.63 8.32 -11.88
C LEU A 476 20.68 9.34 -12.37
N ALA A 477 20.72 10.53 -11.77
CA ALA A 477 21.68 11.57 -12.10
C ALA A 477 23.13 11.09 -11.91
N ASN A 478 23.42 10.40 -10.81
CA ASN A 478 24.73 9.82 -10.54
C ASN A 478 25.11 8.76 -11.60
N THR A 479 24.17 7.88 -11.97
CA THR A 479 24.39 6.88 -13.03
C THR A 479 24.63 7.54 -14.39
N MET A 480 23.93 8.62 -14.72
CA MET A 480 24.14 9.39 -15.95
C MET A 480 25.49 10.08 -15.97
N ALA A 481 25.90 10.69 -14.84
CA ALA A 481 27.21 11.32 -14.70
C ALA A 481 28.36 10.33 -14.92
N LEU A 482 28.24 9.12 -14.35
CA LEU A 482 29.21 8.04 -14.60
C LEU A 482 29.22 7.62 -16.08
N SER A 483 28.05 7.46 -16.69
CA SER A 483 27.92 7.12 -18.11
C SER A 483 28.63 8.13 -19.02
N VAL A 484 28.56 9.43 -18.72
CA VAL A 484 29.27 10.47 -19.49
C VAL A 484 30.78 10.33 -19.32
N ARG A 485 31.27 10.06 -18.09
CA ARG A 485 32.70 9.87 -17.81
C ARG A 485 33.26 8.63 -18.54
N GLU A 486 32.56 7.53 -18.56
CA GLU A 486 32.95 6.30 -19.26
C GLU A 486 33.05 6.49 -20.77
N ARG A 487 32.23 7.40 -21.33
CA ARG A 487 32.20 7.70 -22.79
C ARG A 487 33.03 8.91 -23.21
N THR A 488 33.88 9.43 -22.34
CA THR A 488 34.65 10.66 -22.64
C THR A 488 35.49 10.51 -23.92
N ALA A 489 36.11 9.33 -24.15
CA ALA A 489 36.86 9.03 -25.37
C ALA A 489 35.95 9.00 -26.62
N GLU A 490 34.77 8.32 -26.55
CA GLU A 490 33.79 8.26 -27.64
C GLU A 490 33.27 9.68 -27.98
N ILE A 491 32.98 10.47 -26.98
CA ILE A 491 32.56 11.88 -27.13
C ILE A 491 33.69 12.71 -27.76
N GLY A 492 34.94 12.48 -27.38
CA GLY A 492 36.10 13.10 -27.98
C GLY A 492 36.22 12.79 -29.47
N VAL A 493 36.09 11.53 -29.87
CA VAL A 493 36.08 11.09 -31.29
C VAL A 493 34.89 11.70 -32.02
N ALA A 494 33.67 11.68 -31.44
CA ALA A 494 32.50 12.28 -32.08
C ALA A 494 32.69 13.78 -32.34
N ARG A 495 33.31 14.50 -31.40
CA ARG A 495 33.66 15.92 -31.59
C ARG A 495 34.71 16.14 -32.67
N ALA A 496 35.70 15.26 -32.77
CA ALA A 496 36.70 15.32 -33.81
C ALA A 496 36.10 15.12 -35.21
N ILE A 497 35.01 14.38 -35.32
CA ILE A 497 34.27 14.12 -36.58
C ILE A 497 33.23 15.23 -36.88
N GLY A 498 33.09 16.25 -35.99
CA GLY A 498 32.24 17.41 -36.26
C GLY A 498 30.95 17.51 -35.40
N THR A 499 30.78 16.69 -34.37
CA THR A 499 29.64 16.85 -33.43
C THR A 499 29.80 18.11 -32.62
N THR A 500 28.76 18.97 -32.60
CA THR A 500 28.78 20.21 -31.84
C THR A 500 28.63 19.97 -30.32
N ARG A 501 29.12 20.93 -29.51
CA ARG A 501 28.97 20.89 -28.04
C ARG A 501 27.48 20.81 -27.63
N ALA A 502 26.61 21.53 -28.35
CA ALA A 502 25.17 21.53 -28.08
C ALA A 502 24.55 20.14 -28.29
N GLN A 503 24.94 19.44 -29.35
CA GLN A 503 24.47 18.07 -29.64
C GLN A 503 24.94 17.07 -28.57
N VAL A 504 26.17 17.19 -28.08
CA VAL A 504 26.67 16.35 -26.99
C VAL A 504 25.88 16.62 -25.69
N VAL A 505 25.72 17.90 -25.33
CA VAL A 505 25.00 18.28 -24.10
C VAL A 505 23.53 17.85 -24.17
N SER A 506 22.85 17.99 -25.30
CA SER A 506 21.44 17.58 -25.47
C SER A 506 21.23 16.07 -25.55
N SER A 507 22.25 15.27 -25.87
CA SER A 507 22.12 13.81 -25.92
C SER A 507 21.96 13.17 -24.54
N VAL A 508 22.55 13.76 -23.49
CA VAL A 508 22.50 13.23 -22.12
C VAL A 508 21.08 13.28 -21.52
N PRO A 509 20.36 14.41 -21.55
CA PRO A 509 18.96 14.42 -21.08
C PRO A 509 18.02 13.55 -21.92
N LEU A 510 18.30 13.33 -23.21
CA LEU A 510 17.52 12.40 -24.02
C LEU A 510 17.75 10.93 -23.63
N ASP A 511 18.98 10.54 -23.32
CA ASP A 511 19.29 9.21 -22.74
C ASP A 511 18.60 9.06 -21.37
N ALA A 512 18.63 10.09 -20.53
CA ALA A 512 17.97 10.12 -19.25
C ALA A 512 16.44 10.01 -19.39
N SER A 513 15.84 10.66 -20.38
CA SER A 513 14.39 10.59 -20.65
C SER A 513 13.93 9.18 -21.01
N ILE A 514 14.68 8.45 -21.85
CA ILE A 514 14.37 7.05 -22.17
C ILE A 514 14.38 6.21 -20.88
N THR A 515 15.40 6.40 -20.06
CA THR A 515 15.55 5.67 -18.79
C THR A 515 14.44 6.02 -17.79
N ALA A 516 14.08 7.30 -17.71
CA ALA A 516 13.02 7.78 -16.84
C ALA A 516 11.65 7.23 -17.27
N VAL A 517 11.30 7.34 -18.55
CA VAL A 517 10.02 6.81 -19.08
C VAL A 517 9.91 5.31 -18.84
N LEU A 518 10.99 4.56 -19.07
CA LEU A 518 11.03 3.13 -18.77
C LEU A 518 10.82 2.86 -17.29
N GLY A 519 11.54 3.57 -16.42
CA GLY A 519 11.41 3.43 -14.96
C GLY A 519 10.00 3.73 -14.48
N VAL A 520 9.40 4.83 -14.95
CA VAL A 520 8.02 5.23 -14.61
C VAL A 520 7.02 4.20 -15.12
N ALA A 521 7.09 3.79 -16.38
CA ALA A 521 6.14 2.83 -16.97
C ALA A 521 6.19 1.47 -16.26
N LEU A 522 7.40 0.95 -16.02
CA LEU A 522 7.57 -0.32 -15.31
C LEU A 522 7.21 -0.20 -13.82
N GLY A 523 7.53 0.93 -13.19
CA GLY A 523 7.18 1.21 -11.81
C GLY A 523 5.67 1.29 -11.61
N ALA A 524 4.97 2.03 -12.47
CA ALA A 524 3.52 2.12 -12.44
C ALA A 524 2.86 0.75 -12.66
N ALA A 525 3.28 0.01 -13.70
CA ALA A 525 2.75 -1.32 -13.97
C ALA A 525 2.99 -2.29 -12.80
N MET A 526 4.17 -2.24 -12.18
CA MET A 526 4.50 -3.07 -11.01
C MET A 526 3.70 -2.65 -9.78
N GLY A 527 3.58 -1.34 -9.52
CA GLY A 527 2.80 -0.82 -8.38
C GLY A 527 1.33 -1.16 -8.49
N ILE A 528 0.72 -1.01 -9.67
CA ILE A 528 -0.65 -1.43 -9.95
C ILE A 528 -0.79 -2.95 -9.74
N GLY A 529 0.12 -3.75 -10.32
CA GLY A 529 0.06 -5.21 -10.21
C GLY A 529 0.25 -5.72 -8.78
N VAL A 530 1.00 -5.02 -7.94
CA VAL A 530 1.18 -5.37 -6.51
C VAL A 530 0.03 -4.86 -5.65
N ALA A 531 -0.59 -3.73 -6.00
CA ALA A 531 -1.70 -3.14 -5.25
C ALA A 531 -3.05 -3.79 -5.55
N SER A 532 -3.27 -4.29 -6.78
CA SER A 532 -4.55 -4.87 -7.17
C SER A 532 -4.99 -6.06 -6.30
N PRO A 533 -4.11 -7.02 -5.89
CA PRO A 533 -4.53 -8.10 -5.00
C PRO A 533 -5.04 -7.64 -3.63
N PRO A 534 -4.30 -6.82 -2.85
CA PRO A 534 -4.81 -6.33 -1.58
C PRO A 534 -6.03 -5.42 -1.74
N ALA A 535 -6.13 -4.64 -2.83
CA ALA A 535 -7.29 -3.81 -3.11
C ALA A 535 -8.54 -4.67 -3.34
N THR A 536 -8.46 -5.75 -4.13
CA THR A 536 -9.60 -6.66 -4.35
C THR A 536 -9.98 -7.44 -3.10
N VAL A 537 -9.03 -7.81 -2.24
CA VAL A 537 -9.33 -8.46 -0.95
C VAL A 537 -10.01 -7.50 0.01
N LEU A 538 -9.62 -6.24 0.02
CA LEU A 538 -10.29 -5.20 0.80
C LEU A 538 -11.69 -4.91 0.24
N ASP A 539 -11.83 -4.86 -1.09
CA ASP A 539 -13.09 -4.61 -1.79
C ASP A 539 -14.08 -5.78 -1.64
N THR A 540 -13.63 -7.03 -1.77
CA THR A 540 -14.46 -8.21 -1.46
C THR A 540 -14.81 -8.35 0.02
N ALA A 541 -14.05 -7.72 0.90
CA ALA A 541 -14.39 -7.61 2.31
C ALA A 541 -15.40 -6.48 2.59
N ALA A 542 -15.61 -5.59 1.68
CA ALA A 542 -16.39 -4.38 1.85
C ALA A 542 -17.46 -4.13 0.78
N ILE A 543 -17.30 -4.47 -0.49
CA ILE A 543 -18.33 -4.22 -1.54
C ILE A 543 -18.02 -4.95 -2.85
N THR A 544 -19.08 -5.39 -3.53
CA THR A 544 -19.10 -6.04 -4.85
C THR A 544 -19.13 -5.07 -6.03
N SER A 545 -18.40 -3.99 -6.04
CA SER A 545 -18.27 -3.15 -7.25
C SER A 545 -16.82 -2.80 -7.54
N PRO A 546 -16.29 -3.22 -8.71
CA PRO A 546 -14.95 -2.81 -9.11
C PRO A 546 -14.97 -1.33 -9.53
N VAL A 547 -14.27 -0.50 -8.80
CA VAL A 547 -13.87 0.82 -9.31
C VAL A 547 -12.56 0.64 -10.06
N ILE A 548 -12.65 0.53 -11.37
CA ILE A 548 -11.50 0.65 -12.30
C ILE A 548 -11.24 2.13 -12.57
#